data_cef03a3d77e691fd5e8ae10635f844ce
#
_entry.id   cef03a3d77e691fd5e8ae10635f844ce
#
_cell.length_a   1.000
_cell.length_b   1.000
_cell.length_c   1.000
_cell.angle_alpha   90.00
_cell.angle_beta   90.00
_cell.angle_gamma   90.00
#
_symmetry.space_group_name_H-M   'P 1'
#
loop_
_entity.id
_entity.type
_entity.pdbx_description
1 polymer ?
#
loop_
_entity_poly.entity_id
_entity_poly.type
_entity_poly.pdbx_seq_one_letter_code
_entity_poly.pdbx_strand_id
1 'polypeptide(L)'
;METANPERTSRRAFLGTVALAAGALKGVCHAANAADDRAAAKSGKGESAEGFYFTQPFDGGILHEECGPPVLGTQRGPDGRNMLKIQVTGCVPPGAKLEVFTAAGQVIPVDIQNGAFHGTALLKDRVTEIKARTTVNGEPREIRTRPVWAKNSYRRFRCYIDDHSFFFRDICRKNYKSIFDCFYLAKLRELHRNFGAKINLNCFNTTPERDFRLSMFPDKYKPEFEDNADWLRLAFHSENEFPDIPYLNATPEKLAADFDLVAGELKRIAGSAYTAGLQIHWADVPPDCYQVLADRGVKMLATRGRKRDSTDRKIRDYHLPDDVLEYLYDNQGWMHFESGLIFYNGSTGGCDWTPVDKIAANILRRIEVPAKSHLIQIAGHEQYWWPFYKNFVPDIYERYATAFRFVLDRGYRPIWIEDGFFGGAE
;
A
#
# COMPACT_ATOMS: atom_id res chain seq x y z
N MET A 1 -61.64 27.99 7.85
CA MET A 1 -61.04 28.52 6.61
C MET A 1 -59.76 27.83 6.47
N GLU A 2 -59.85 26.80 5.76
CA GLU A 2 -59.25 26.33 4.47
C GLU A 2 -57.79 25.99 4.64
N THR A 3 -57.47 24.71 4.80
CA THR A 3 -57.21 23.61 3.88
C THR A 3 -56.36 23.98 2.66
N ALA A 4 -55.13 23.49 2.62
CA ALA A 4 -54.53 23.06 1.39
C ALA A 4 -53.42 22.01 1.68
N ASN A 5 -53.68 20.82 1.20
CA ASN A 5 -52.74 19.68 1.05
C ASN A 5 -52.06 19.81 -0.31
N PRO A 6 -50.77 19.57 -0.47
CA PRO A 6 -50.23 19.22 -1.77
C PRO A 6 -49.73 17.78 -1.82
N GLU A 7 -50.31 17.13 -2.68
CA GLU A 7 -50.08 16.02 -3.60
C GLU A 7 -48.73 15.28 -3.59
N ARG A 8 -48.94 13.97 -3.62
CA ARG A 8 -48.05 12.91 -4.07
C ARG A 8 -47.46 13.20 -5.45
N THR A 9 -46.17 13.19 -5.57
CA THR A 9 -45.50 12.97 -6.87
C THR A 9 -44.77 11.66 -6.87
N SER A 10 -45.10 10.91 -7.90
CA SER A 10 -44.80 9.53 -8.26
C SER A 10 -43.32 9.21 -8.36
N ARG A 11 -42.98 7.99 -7.88
CA ARG A 11 -41.78 7.23 -8.26
C ARG A 11 -41.79 6.98 -9.77
N ARG A 12 -40.88 7.58 -10.51
CA ARG A 12 -40.45 7.11 -11.83
C ARG A 12 -39.19 6.31 -11.68
N ALA A 13 -39.32 5.01 -11.94
CA ALA A 13 -38.21 4.10 -12.13
C ALA A 13 -37.42 4.56 -13.37
N PHE A 14 -36.12 4.83 -13.16
CA PHE A 14 -35.17 4.99 -14.25
C PHE A 14 -34.46 3.64 -14.43
N LEU A 15 -35.00 2.81 -15.30
CA LEU A 15 -34.27 1.69 -15.92
C LEU A 15 -33.36 2.29 -17.00
N GLY A 16 -32.13 2.59 -16.61
CA GLY A 16 -31.06 2.93 -17.55
C GLY A 16 -30.44 1.66 -18.10
N THR A 17 -30.71 1.40 -19.34
CA THR A 17 -30.07 0.35 -20.16
C THR A 17 -28.58 0.62 -20.22
N VAL A 18 -27.76 -0.27 -19.63
CA VAL A 18 -26.31 -0.26 -19.79
C VAL A 18 -26.03 -0.82 -21.18
N ALA A 19 -25.83 0.07 -22.16
CA ALA A 19 -25.25 -0.29 -23.45
C ALA A 19 -23.76 -0.62 -23.20
N LEU A 20 -23.39 -1.87 -23.39
CA LEU A 20 -22.00 -2.30 -23.52
C LEU A 20 -21.40 -1.61 -24.75
N ALA A 21 -20.73 -0.48 -24.54
CA ALA A 21 -19.84 0.08 -25.54
C ALA A 21 -18.55 -0.75 -25.54
N ALA A 22 -18.46 -1.69 -26.48
CA ALA A 22 -17.22 -2.29 -26.91
C ALA A 22 -16.37 -1.18 -27.57
N GLY A 23 -15.69 -0.38 -26.74
CA GLY A 23 -14.70 0.60 -27.18
C GLY A 23 -13.48 -0.15 -27.67
N ALA A 24 -13.31 -0.25 -28.99
CA ALA A 24 -12.09 -0.69 -29.62
C ALA A 24 -10.95 0.25 -29.22
N LEU A 25 -10.12 -0.17 -28.25
CA LEU A 25 -8.84 0.44 -27.96
C LEU A 25 -7.95 0.27 -29.20
N LYS A 26 -7.93 1.28 -30.06
CA LYS A 26 -6.89 1.43 -31.08
C LYS A 26 -5.61 1.86 -30.36
N GLY A 27 -4.88 0.89 -29.79
CA GLY A 27 -3.51 1.08 -29.32
C GLY A 27 -2.60 1.26 -30.54
N VAL A 28 -2.29 2.50 -30.89
CA VAL A 28 -1.26 2.81 -31.88
C VAL A 28 0.09 2.64 -31.17
N CYS A 29 0.86 1.62 -31.55
CA CYS A 29 2.25 1.48 -31.15
C CYS A 29 3.05 2.62 -31.78
N HIS A 30 3.30 3.70 -31.04
CA HIS A 30 4.22 4.77 -31.46
C HIS A 30 5.64 4.39 -31.04
N ALA A 31 6.55 4.30 -32.00
CA ALA A 31 7.97 4.19 -31.75
C ALA A 31 8.48 5.52 -31.14
N ALA A 32 8.92 5.49 -29.88
CA ALA A 32 9.57 6.60 -29.23
C ALA A 32 11.09 6.44 -29.37
N ASN A 33 11.71 7.27 -30.20
CA ASN A 33 13.15 7.51 -30.19
C ASN A 33 13.48 8.53 -29.10
N ALA A 34 14.23 8.13 -28.08
CA ALA A 34 15.11 9.02 -27.32
C ALA A 34 16.13 8.20 -26.53
N ALA A 35 17.37 8.30 -26.96
CA ALA A 35 18.52 7.86 -26.18
C ALA A 35 18.73 8.80 -25.00
N ASP A 36 18.78 8.29 -23.78
CA ASP A 36 19.51 8.94 -22.69
C ASP A 36 19.99 7.86 -21.70
N ASP A 37 21.32 7.67 -21.66
CA ASP A 37 22.02 6.76 -20.77
C ASP A 37 21.99 7.30 -19.33
N ARG A 38 21.14 6.73 -18.51
CA ARG A 38 21.27 6.72 -17.04
C ARG A 38 20.90 5.33 -16.55
N ALA A 39 21.75 4.75 -15.70
CA ALA A 39 21.53 3.47 -15.06
C ALA A 39 20.11 3.40 -14.46
N ALA A 40 19.17 2.86 -15.24
CA ALA A 40 17.78 2.79 -14.92
C ALA A 40 17.55 1.66 -13.92
N ALA A 41 16.96 1.96 -12.78
CA ALA A 41 16.20 0.99 -12.03
C ALA A 41 15.23 0.32 -13.03
N LYS A 42 15.29 -1.01 -13.15
CA LYS A 42 14.51 -1.76 -14.14
C LYS A 42 13.03 -1.45 -13.97
N SER A 43 12.43 -0.83 -15.00
CA SER A 43 11.02 -0.46 -15.01
C SER A 43 10.13 -1.71 -14.96
N GLY A 44 8.95 -1.58 -14.38
CA GLY A 44 7.93 -2.64 -14.36
C GLY A 44 7.32 -2.99 -15.73
N LYS A 45 7.68 -2.25 -16.77
CA LYS A 45 7.54 -2.71 -18.17
C LYS A 45 8.65 -3.71 -18.42
N GLY A 46 8.32 -5.00 -18.47
CA GLY A 46 9.27 -6.06 -18.84
C GLY A 46 10.15 -5.61 -20.00
N GLU A 47 11.45 -5.93 -19.97
CA GLU A 47 12.49 -5.46 -20.90
C GLU A 47 11.96 -5.22 -22.31
N SER A 48 11.83 -3.94 -22.72
CA SER A 48 11.32 -3.58 -24.03
C SER A 48 12.46 -3.62 -25.06
N ALA A 49 12.48 -4.66 -25.89
CA ALA A 49 13.15 -4.58 -27.16
C ALA A 49 12.16 -4.00 -28.17
N GLU A 50 12.58 -3.07 -29.02
CA GLU A 50 11.83 -2.38 -30.09
C GLU A 50 10.45 -3.00 -30.42
N GLY A 51 9.37 -2.56 -29.71
CA GLY A 51 8.00 -3.02 -29.97
C GLY A 51 7.64 -4.43 -29.45
N PHE A 52 8.46 -5.04 -28.59
CA PHE A 52 8.19 -6.33 -27.96
C PHE A 52 8.14 -6.17 -26.43
N TYR A 53 6.94 -6.19 -25.84
CA TYR A 53 6.73 -6.03 -24.39
C TYR A 53 5.33 -6.50 -23.96
N PHE A 54 5.18 -6.84 -22.68
CA PHE A 54 3.86 -7.06 -22.07
C PHE A 54 3.22 -5.72 -21.73
N THR A 55 1.89 -5.63 -21.98
CA THR A 55 1.06 -4.53 -21.47
C THR A 55 0.27 -4.95 -20.24
N GLN A 56 -0.09 -6.25 -20.15
CA GLN A 56 -0.72 -6.88 -18.99
C GLN A 56 -0.30 -8.37 -18.90
N PRO A 57 -0.16 -8.89 -17.66
CA PRO A 57 -0.18 -8.20 -16.37
C PRO A 57 1.09 -7.37 -16.18
N PHE A 58 1.01 -6.38 -15.26
CA PHE A 58 2.18 -5.56 -14.87
C PHE A 58 3.18 -6.41 -14.08
N ASP A 59 4.49 -6.32 -14.37
CA ASP A 59 5.53 -7.09 -13.66
C ASP A 59 5.57 -6.68 -12.17
N GLY A 60 5.44 -7.64 -11.26
CA GLY A 60 5.31 -7.40 -9.84
C GLY A 60 3.92 -6.91 -9.39
N GLY A 61 3.01 -6.66 -10.30
CA GLY A 61 1.65 -6.19 -9.97
C GLY A 61 0.88 -7.19 -9.12
N ILE A 62 0.29 -6.72 -8.00
CA ILE A 62 -0.45 -7.58 -7.08
C ILE A 62 -1.92 -7.58 -7.43
N LEU A 63 -2.43 -8.75 -7.74
CA LEU A 63 -3.80 -9.01 -8.18
C LEU A 63 -4.57 -9.79 -7.11
N HIS A 64 -5.88 -9.59 -7.04
CA HIS A 64 -6.81 -10.41 -6.24
C HIS A 64 -8.06 -10.73 -7.07
N GLU A 65 -8.89 -11.61 -6.57
CA GLU A 65 -10.01 -12.21 -7.30
C GLU A 65 -11.02 -11.18 -7.82
N GLU A 66 -11.15 -10.04 -7.15
CA GLU A 66 -12.15 -9.00 -7.43
C GLU A 66 -11.54 -7.72 -8.04
N CYS A 67 -10.24 -7.69 -8.39
CA CYS A 67 -9.59 -6.42 -8.77
C CYS A 67 -9.99 -5.88 -10.16
N GLY A 68 -10.79 -6.61 -10.92
CA GLY A 68 -11.11 -6.23 -12.32
C GLY A 68 -9.91 -6.48 -13.26
N PRO A 69 -9.92 -5.94 -14.49
CA PRO A 69 -8.86 -6.20 -15.44
C PRO A 69 -7.46 -5.93 -14.88
N PRO A 70 -6.48 -6.82 -15.14
CA PRO A 70 -6.51 -7.95 -16.05
C PRO A 70 -7.17 -9.23 -15.53
N VAL A 71 -7.74 -9.24 -14.31
CA VAL A 71 -8.38 -10.41 -13.72
C VAL A 71 -9.74 -10.66 -14.37
N LEU A 72 -9.94 -11.92 -14.81
CA LEU A 72 -11.16 -12.41 -15.46
C LEU A 72 -12.00 -13.29 -14.50
N GLY A 73 -11.56 -13.46 -13.25
CA GLY A 73 -12.21 -14.29 -12.23
C GLY A 73 -11.34 -15.47 -11.81
N THR A 74 -11.98 -16.49 -11.24
CA THR A 74 -11.33 -17.73 -10.80
C THR A 74 -11.85 -18.94 -11.56
N GLN A 75 -11.01 -19.96 -11.69
CA GLN A 75 -11.36 -21.23 -12.30
C GLN A 75 -10.83 -22.38 -11.42
N ARG A 76 -11.59 -23.46 -11.24
CA ARG A 76 -11.10 -24.67 -10.59
C ARG A 76 -10.17 -25.45 -11.52
N GLY A 77 -9.00 -25.79 -10.98
CA GLY A 77 -8.06 -26.68 -11.66
C GLY A 77 -8.45 -28.15 -11.56
N PRO A 78 -7.75 -29.04 -12.31
CA PRO A 78 -7.94 -30.49 -12.23
C PRO A 78 -7.70 -31.06 -10.83
N ASP A 79 -6.85 -30.42 -10.04
CA ASP A 79 -6.54 -30.75 -8.65
C ASP A 79 -7.57 -30.21 -7.62
N GLY A 80 -8.67 -29.60 -8.12
CA GLY A 80 -9.71 -29.01 -7.29
C GLY A 80 -9.35 -27.65 -6.67
N ARG A 81 -8.12 -27.14 -6.85
CA ARG A 81 -7.69 -25.84 -6.34
C ARG A 81 -8.20 -24.71 -7.23
N ASN A 82 -8.49 -23.57 -6.61
CA ASN A 82 -8.78 -22.36 -7.36
C ASN A 82 -7.51 -21.81 -8.01
N MET A 83 -7.66 -21.35 -9.25
CA MET A 83 -6.64 -20.64 -10.00
C MET A 83 -7.19 -19.28 -10.40
N LEU A 84 -6.34 -18.25 -10.40
CA LEU A 84 -6.72 -16.92 -10.88
C LEU A 84 -6.60 -16.89 -12.40
N LYS A 85 -7.69 -16.60 -13.08
CA LYS A 85 -7.74 -16.42 -14.53
C LYS A 85 -7.44 -14.97 -14.87
N ILE A 86 -6.41 -14.72 -15.67
CA ILE A 86 -6.00 -13.37 -16.05
C ILE A 86 -5.84 -13.22 -17.55
N GLN A 87 -6.03 -12.00 -18.03
CA GLN A 87 -5.68 -11.60 -19.38
C GLN A 87 -4.18 -11.38 -19.47
N VAL A 88 -3.58 -11.84 -20.58
CA VAL A 88 -2.18 -11.60 -20.92
C VAL A 88 -2.15 -10.88 -22.25
N THR A 89 -1.60 -9.69 -22.26
CA THR A 89 -1.53 -8.85 -23.46
C THR A 89 -0.17 -8.19 -23.63
N GLY A 90 0.15 -7.83 -24.84
CA GLY A 90 1.39 -7.14 -25.15
C GLY A 90 1.51 -6.76 -26.62
N CYS A 91 2.68 -6.24 -26.96
CA CYS A 91 3.03 -5.91 -28.34
C CYS A 91 4.10 -6.87 -28.86
N VAL A 92 4.05 -7.15 -30.16
CA VAL A 92 5.05 -7.95 -30.88
C VAL A 92 5.26 -7.33 -32.27
N PRO A 93 6.48 -7.36 -32.83
CA PRO A 93 6.74 -6.84 -34.16
C PRO A 93 5.82 -7.51 -35.24
N PRO A 94 5.36 -6.75 -36.22
CA PRO A 94 4.48 -7.29 -37.29
C PRO A 94 5.09 -8.50 -37.98
N GLY A 95 4.28 -9.56 -38.15
CA GLY A 95 4.69 -10.79 -38.83
C GLY A 95 5.60 -11.73 -38.02
N ALA A 96 5.97 -11.38 -36.81
CA ALA A 96 6.76 -12.21 -35.94
C ALA A 96 5.97 -13.42 -35.40
N LYS A 97 6.62 -14.58 -35.31
CA LYS A 97 6.06 -15.75 -34.61
C LYS A 97 6.25 -15.54 -33.11
N LEU A 98 5.21 -15.75 -32.35
CA LEU A 98 5.20 -15.55 -30.90
C LEU A 98 4.82 -16.84 -30.17
N GLU A 99 5.61 -17.18 -29.13
CA GLU A 99 5.26 -18.20 -28.16
C GLU A 99 5.11 -17.53 -26.78
N VAL A 100 3.99 -17.80 -26.08
CA VAL A 100 3.78 -17.33 -24.71
C VAL A 100 3.58 -18.55 -23.81
N PHE A 101 4.30 -18.58 -22.69
CA PHE A 101 4.28 -19.74 -21.79
C PHE A 101 4.63 -19.34 -20.36
N THR A 102 4.23 -20.15 -19.40
CA THR A 102 4.66 -20.01 -17.99
C THR A 102 6.07 -20.63 -17.82
N ALA A 103 6.80 -20.21 -16.80
CA ALA A 103 8.09 -20.84 -16.46
C ALA A 103 7.98 -22.36 -16.21
N ALA A 104 6.80 -22.85 -15.81
CA ALA A 104 6.49 -24.27 -15.68
C ALA A 104 6.24 -24.98 -17.02
N GLY A 105 6.41 -24.28 -18.16
CA GLY A 105 6.25 -24.84 -19.49
C GLY A 105 4.79 -24.93 -20.01
N GLN A 106 3.82 -24.38 -19.29
CA GLN A 106 2.44 -24.33 -19.79
C GLN A 106 2.33 -23.30 -20.91
N VAL A 107 1.99 -23.74 -22.11
CA VAL A 107 1.74 -22.85 -23.27
C VAL A 107 0.45 -22.05 -23.02
N ILE A 108 0.53 -20.75 -23.30
CA ILE A 108 -0.60 -19.82 -23.25
C ILE A 108 -0.96 -19.49 -24.70
N PRO A 109 -2.10 -20.01 -25.23
CA PRO A 109 -2.54 -19.65 -26.55
C PRO A 109 -2.80 -18.14 -26.65
N VAL A 110 -2.28 -17.51 -27.68
CA VAL A 110 -2.46 -16.08 -27.98
C VAL A 110 -2.96 -15.85 -29.37
N ASP A 111 -3.82 -14.85 -29.52
CA ASP A 111 -4.24 -14.29 -30.82
C ASP A 111 -3.43 -13.02 -31.08
N ILE A 112 -2.94 -12.85 -32.30
CA ILE A 112 -2.12 -11.70 -32.69
C ILE A 112 -2.88 -10.89 -33.76
N GLN A 113 -3.15 -9.63 -33.43
CA GLN A 113 -3.82 -8.69 -34.33
C GLN A 113 -3.07 -7.36 -34.36
N ASN A 114 -2.65 -6.92 -35.55
CA ASN A 114 -1.99 -5.61 -35.74
C ASN A 114 -0.79 -5.36 -34.80
N GLY A 115 0.03 -6.38 -34.56
CA GLY A 115 1.17 -6.27 -33.66
C GLY A 115 0.84 -6.28 -32.15
N ALA A 116 -0.41 -6.50 -31.78
CA ALA A 116 -0.83 -6.75 -30.40
C ALA A 116 -1.18 -8.23 -30.22
N PHE A 117 -0.78 -8.82 -29.11
CA PHE A 117 -1.16 -10.19 -28.73
C PHE A 117 -2.07 -10.21 -27.51
N HIS A 118 -3.00 -11.18 -27.50
CA HIS A 118 -3.98 -11.37 -26.44
C HIS A 118 -4.08 -12.86 -26.10
N GLY A 119 -4.03 -13.19 -24.83
CA GLY A 119 -4.18 -14.55 -24.33
C GLY A 119 -4.78 -14.57 -22.93
N THR A 120 -4.91 -15.78 -22.39
CA THR A 120 -5.42 -16.00 -21.04
C THR A 120 -4.51 -16.98 -20.30
N ALA A 121 -4.06 -16.60 -19.11
CA ALA A 121 -3.28 -17.45 -18.22
C ALA A 121 -4.07 -17.83 -16.96
N LEU A 122 -3.69 -18.97 -16.38
CA LEU A 122 -4.20 -19.45 -15.09
C LEU A 122 -3.06 -19.47 -14.08
N LEU A 123 -3.15 -18.60 -13.07
CA LEU A 123 -2.16 -18.53 -12.01
C LEU A 123 -2.52 -19.52 -10.89
N LYS A 124 -1.60 -20.43 -10.57
CA LYS A 124 -1.73 -21.39 -9.46
C LYS A 124 -1.05 -20.90 -8.20
N ASP A 125 0.10 -20.27 -8.38
CA ASP A 125 1.02 -19.88 -7.32
C ASP A 125 0.91 -18.39 -7.03
N ARG A 126 1.42 -17.97 -5.87
CA ARG A 126 1.47 -16.55 -5.51
C ARG A 126 2.22 -15.73 -6.56
N VAL A 127 3.35 -16.22 -7.03
CA VAL A 127 4.11 -15.61 -8.12
C VAL A 127 4.13 -16.59 -9.28
N THR A 128 3.74 -16.12 -10.46
CA THR A 128 3.81 -16.91 -11.69
C THR A 128 4.62 -16.12 -12.71
N GLU A 129 5.73 -16.68 -13.16
CA GLU A 129 6.49 -16.09 -14.26
C GLU A 129 5.88 -16.50 -15.62
N ILE A 130 5.52 -15.50 -16.39
CA ILE A 130 5.02 -15.64 -17.78
C ILE A 130 6.09 -15.08 -18.70
N LYS A 131 6.45 -15.86 -19.71
CA LYS A 131 7.46 -15.53 -20.71
C LYS A 131 6.82 -15.42 -22.09
N ALA A 132 7.36 -14.54 -22.90
CA ALA A 132 7.05 -14.50 -24.33
C ALA A 132 8.35 -14.52 -25.11
N ARG A 133 8.38 -15.33 -26.18
CA ARG A 133 9.55 -15.51 -27.04
C ARG A 133 9.17 -15.26 -28.49
N THR A 134 10.04 -14.54 -29.18
CA THR A 134 9.90 -14.27 -30.62
C THR A 134 11.27 -14.13 -31.27
N THR A 135 11.30 -13.97 -32.59
CA THR A 135 12.52 -13.64 -33.35
C THR A 135 12.36 -12.27 -33.98
N VAL A 136 13.29 -11.37 -33.73
CA VAL A 136 13.32 -10.01 -34.28
C VAL A 136 14.61 -9.87 -35.09
N ASN A 137 14.52 -9.55 -36.36
CA ASN A 137 15.65 -9.41 -37.28
C ASN A 137 16.60 -10.63 -37.28
N GLY A 138 16.04 -11.84 -37.12
CA GLY A 138 16.80 -13.09 -37.07
C GLY A 138 17.36 -13.45 -35.70
N GLU A 139 17.26 -12.56 -34.72
CA GLU A 139 17.74 -12.78 -33.36
C GLU A 139 16.61 -13.19 -32.42
N PRO A 140 16.80 -14.24 -31.59
CA PRO A 140 15.81 -14.63 -30.59
C PRO A 140 15.71 -13.56 -29.50
N ARG A 141 14.47 -13.24 -29.13
CA ARG A 141 14.14 -12.31 -28.04
C ARG A 141 13.18 -12.97 -27.05
N GLU A 142 13.43 -12.77 -25.77
CA GLU A 142 12.54 -13.22 -24.69
C GLU A 142 12.28 -12.06 -23.74
N ILE A 143 11.00 -11.91 -23.35
CA ILE A 143 10.55 -10.99 -22.32
C ILE A 143 9.79 -11.76 -21.26
N ARG A 144 9.66 -11.18 -20.06
CA ARG A 144 8.92 -11.80 -18.95
C ARG A 144 8.05 -10.80 -18.20
N THR A 145 7.04 -11.32 -17.53
CA THR A 145 6.25 -10.63 -16.52
C THR A 145 5.90 -11.59 -15.38
N ARG A 146 5.82 -11.08 -14.16
CA ARG A 146 5.63 -11.87 -12.93
C ARG A 146 4.47 -11.31 -12.12
N PRO A 147 3.21 -11.54 -12.51
CA PRO A 147 2.07 -11.18 -11.66
C PRO A 147 2.14 -11.88 -10.31
N VAL A 148 1.69 -11.17 -9.28
CA VAL A 148 1.61 -11.66 -7.90
C VAL A 148 0.16 -11.80 -7.51
N TRP A 149 -0.27 -13.00 -7.10
CA TRP A 149 -1.63 -13.26 -6.68
C TRP A 149 -1.77 -13.21 -5.17
N ALA A 150 -2.52 -12.24 -4.63
CA ALA A 150 -2.97 -12.19 -3.25
C ALA A 150 -4.14 -13.17 -3.07
N LYS A 151 -3.82 -14.48 -2.94
CA LYS A 151 -4.82 -15.56 -2.81
C LYS A 151 -5.73 -15.34 -1.61
N ASN A 152 -7.03 -15.64 -1.80
CA ASN A 152 -8.04 -15.51 -0.76
C ASN A 152 -8.08 -14.12 -0.14
N SER A 153 -7.86 -13.10 -0.95
CA SER A 153 -7.90 -11.72 -0.51
C SER A 153 -9.27 -11.37 0.06
N TYR A 154 -9.31 -10.54 1.09
CA TYR A 154 -10.53 -10.13 1.77
C TYR A 154 -10.47 -8.65 2.15
N ARG A 155 -11.62 -8.08 2.52
CA ARG A 155 -11.75 -6.70 2.97
C ARG A 155 -11.09 -6.52 4.33
N ARG A 156 -10.05 -5.66 4.39
CA ARG A 156 -9.26 -5.41 5.60
C ARG A 156 -8.78 -3.97 5.66
N PHE A 157 -8.48 -3.52 6.87
CA PHE A 157 -7.89 -2.21 7.06
C PHE A 157 -6.71 -2.26 8.03
N ARG A 158 -5.73 -1.41 7.75
CA ARG A 158 -4.62 -1.08 8.63
C ARG A 158 -4.86 0.29 9.24
N CYS A 159 -4.58 0.46 10.54
CA CYS A 159 -4.45 1.77 11.15
C CYS A 159 -3.02 1.99 11.61
N TYR A 160 -2.44 3.14 11.25
CA TYR A 160 -1.19 3.60 11.84
C TYR A 160 -1.25 5.10 12.10
N ILE A 161 -0.46 5.53 13.07
CA ILE A 161 -0.30 6.92 13.43
C ILE A 161 1.19 7.20 13.44
N ASP A 162 1.61 8.31 12.82
CA ASP A 162 3.00 8.68 12.62
C ASP A 162 3.49 9.69 13.67
N ASP A 163 4.78 9.98 13.68
CA ASP A 163 5.47 11.06 14.39
C ASP A 163 5.48 10.97 15.92
N HIS A 164 5.46 9.74 16.46
CA HIS A 164 5.37 9.55 17.90
C HIS A 164 6.65 9.91 18.64
N SER A 165 6.51 10.87 19.54
CA SER A 165 7.52 11.24 20.53
C SER A 165 6.90 11.94 21.75
N PHE A 166 5.73 12.55 21.60
CA PHE A 166 5.10 13.39 22.64
C PHE A 166 4.53 12.56 23.79
N PHE A 167 3.87 11.43 23.52
CA PHE A 167 3.33 10.59 24.58
C PHE A 167 4.43 9.96 25.44
N PHE A 168 5.56 9.58 24.83
CA PHE A 168 6.71 9.10 25.59
C PHE A 168 7.24 10.17 26.54
N ARG A 169 7.44 11.40 26.02
CA ARG A 169 7.86 12.56 26.82
C ARG A 169 6.86 12.86 27.94
N ASP A 170 5.56 12.83 27.65
CA ASP A 170 4.50 13.10 28.64
C ASP A 170 4.51 12.07 29.77
N ILE A 171 4.58 10.77 29.44
CA ILE A 171 4.65 9.70 30.43
C ILE A 171 5.91 9.82 31.28
N CYS A 172 7.07 10.09 30.67
CA CYS A 172 8.32 10.24 31.36
C CYS A 172 8.30 11.43 32.36
N ARG A 173 7.81 12.59 31.91
CA ARG A 173 7.73 13.80 32.74
C ARG A 173 6.77 13.69 33.93
N LYS A 174 5.62 13.07 33.70
CA LYS A 174 4.55 12.93 34.68
C LYS A 174 4.71 11.69 35.57
N ASN A 175 5.58 10.77 35.17
CA ASN A 175 5.86 9.52 35.87
C ASN A 175 4.57 8.76 36.27
N TYR A 176 3.68 8.59 35.34
CA TYR A 176 2.39 7.94 35.54
C TYR A 176 2.51 6.53 36.13
N LYS A 177 1.43 6.02 36.74
CA LYS A 177 1.36 4.64 37.22
C LYS A 177 1.13 3.66 36.06
N SER A 178 0.34 4.06 35.07
CA SER A 178 0.02 3.30 33.86
C SER A 178 0.32 4.15 32.62
N ILE A 179 0.67 3.52 31.50
CA ILE A 179 0.78 4.21 30.20
C ILE A 179 -0.56 4.83 29.79
N PHE A 180 -1.66 4.27 30.26
CA PHE A 180 -3.02 4.76 29.97
C PHE A 180 -3.50 5.89 30.87
N ASP A 181 -2.68 6.35 31.80
CA ASP A 181 -2.87 7.63 32.47
C ASP A 181 -2.52 8.80 31.54
N CYS A 182 -1.73 8.54 30.49
CA CYS A 182 -1.56 9.45 29.37
C CYS A 182 -2.85 9.53 28.55
N PHE A 183 -3.42 10.73 28.43
CA PHE A 183 -4.71 10.94 27.76
C PHE A 183 -4.73 10.40 26.32
N TYR A 184 -3.59 10.55 25.62
CA TYR A 184 -3.46 10.10 24.24
C TYR A 184 -3.63 8.56 24.12
N LEU A 185 -2.84 7.80 24.89
CA LEU A 185 -2.96 6.33 24.90
C LEU A 185 -4.30 5.86 25.46
N ALA A 186 -4.89 6.60 26.43
CA ALA A 186 -6.25 6.33 26.90
C ALA A 186 -7.28 6.45 25.78
N LYS A 187 -7.15 7.46 24.91
CA LYS A 187 -8.04 7.66 23.75
C LYS A 187 -7.84 6.57 22.68
N LEU A 188 -6.61 6.14 22.43
CA LEU A 188 -6.36 5.01 21.53
C LEU A 188 -6.96 3.70 22.07
N ARG A 189 -6.82 3.44 23.38
CA ARG A 189 -7.45 2.29 24.05
C ARG A 189 -8.98 2.35 23.96
N GLU A 190 -9.59 3.53 24.06
CA GLU A 190 -11.02 3.72 23.87
C GLU A 190 -11.44 3.36 22.43
N LEU A 191 -10.69 3.80 21.41
CA LEU A 191 -10.91 3.41 20.01
C LEU A 191 -10.80 1.89 19.82
N HIS A 192 -9.76 1.26 20.42
CA HIS A 192 -9.65 -0.20 20.38
C HIS A 192 -10.87 -0.88 21.01
N ARG A 193 -11.28 -0.48 22.21
CA ARG A 193 -12.42 -1.09 22.92
C ARG A 193 -13.75 -0.94 22.18
N ASN A 194 -13.95 0.20 21.51
CA ASN A 194 -15.19 0.50 20.81
C ASN A 194 -15.26 -0.14 19.41
N PHE A 195 -14.12 -0.35 18.75
CA PHE A 195 -14.06 -0.75 17.34
C PHE A 195 -13.17 -1.98 17.06
N GLY A 196 -12.52 -2.55 18.06
CA GLY A 196 -11.55 -3.64 17.86
C GLY A 196 -10.34 -3.23 17.01
N ALA A 197 -10.06 -1.93 16.88
CA ALA A 197 -9.00 -1.40 16.04
C ALA A 197 -7.62 -1.88 16.51
N LYS A 198 -6.77 -2.29 15.57
CA LYS A 198 -5.34 -2.52 15.77
C LYS A 198 -4.60 -1.27 15.33
N ILE A 199 -3.77 -0.71 16.21
CA ILE A 199 -3.15 0.61 16.00
C ILE A 199 -1.63 0.48 16.07
N ASN A 200 -0.96 0.84 14.98
CA ASN A 200 0.50 0.86 14.88
C ASN A 200 1.01 2.30 15.08
N LEU A 201 1.94 2.50 15.99
CA LEU A 201 2.56 3.78 16.30
C LEU A 201 3.97 3.82 15.70
N ASN A 202 4.18 4.71 14.73
CA ASN A 202 5.50 4.91 14.12
C ASN A 202 6.26 5.99 14.90
N CYS A 203 7.43 5.64 15.44
CA CYS A 203 8.08 6.38 16.51
C CYS A 203 9.42 7.00 16.08
N PHE A 204 9.66 8.22 16.55
CA PHE A 204 10.96 8.88 16.54
C PHE A 204 11.79 8.50 17.77
N ASN A 205 13.12 8.61 17.66
CA ASN A 205 14.00 8.53 18.81
C ASN A 205 13.90 9.77 19.70
N THR A 206 13.70 10.95 19.13
CA THR A 206 13.69 12.22 19.86
C THR A 206 12.45 13.07 19.52
N THR A 207 12.12 13.98 20.44
CA THR A 207 11.18 15.08 20.16
C THR A 207 11.81 16.13 19.23
N PRO A 208 11.00 16.94 18.54
CA PRO A 208 11.50 18.05 17.72
C PRO A 208 12.42 19.00 18.48
N GLU A 209 12.09 19.30 19.74
CA GLU A 209 12.86 20.17 20.62
C GLU A 209 14.11 19.49 21.21
N ARG A 210 14.30 18.18 20.98
CA ARG A 210 15.40 17.36 21.51
C ARG A 210 15.50 17.34 23.04
N ASP A 211 14.40 17.64 23.73
CA ASP A 211 14.28 17.63 25.20
C ASP A 211 13.86 16.26 25.78
N PHE A 212 13.64 15.29 24.88
CA PHE A 212 13.38 13.89 25.20
C PHE A 212 14.02 12.99 24.13
N ARG A 213 14.44 11.81 24.56
CA ARG A 213 14.84 10.69 23.68
C ARG A 213 14.38 9.36 24.27
N LEU A 214 14.18 8.34 23.44
CA LEU A 214 13.68 7.02 23.86
C LEU A 214 14.51 6.38 24.97
N SER A 215 15.84 6.59 25.00
CA SER A 215 16.71 6.07 26.06
C SER A 215 16.39 6.62 27.48
N MET A 216 15.62 7.71 27.55
CA MET A 216 15.15 8.28 28.82
C MET A 216 13.85 7.60 29.32
N PHE A 217 13.17 6.86 28.47
CA PHE A 217 11.90 6.22 28.84
C PHE A 217 12.14 5.01 29.74
N PRO A 218 11.46 4.91 30.90
CA PRO A 218 11.74 3.88 31.88
C PRO A 218 11.17 2.51 31.48
N ASP A 219 11.90 1.43 31.83
CA ASP A 219 11.54 0.06 31.50
C ASP A 219 10.31 -0.47 32.23
N LYS A 220 9.90 0.19 33.33
CA LYS A 220 8.77 -0.24 34.16
C LYS A 220 7.44 -0.41 33.41
N TYR A 221 7.29 0.25 32.26
CA TYR A 221 6.08 0.19 31.45
C TYR A 221 6.07 -0.94 30.39
N LYS A 222 7.20 -1.64 30.23
CA LYS A 222 7.31 -2.73 29.23
C LYS A 222 6.24 -3.79 29.38
N PRO A 223 5.94 -4.32 30.59
CA PRO A 223 4.87 -5.34 30.71
C PRO A 223 3.52 -4.83 30.21
N GLU A 224 3.21 -3.55 30.43
CA GLU A 224 1.94 -3.00 30.03
C GLU A 224 1.82 -2.83 28.50
N PHE A 225 2.92 -2.53 27.80
CA PHE A 225 2.96 -2.60 26.33
C PHE A 225 2.81 -4.04 25.84
N GLU A 226 3.52 -4.99 26.44
CA GLU A 226 3.45 -6.41 26.07
C GLU A 226 2.04 -6.99 26.25
N ASP A 227 1.36 -6.64 27.35
CA ASP A 227 -0.03 -7.04 27.64
C ASP A 227 -1.04 -6.50 26.63
N ASN A 228 -0.67 -5.48 25.85
CA ASN A 228 -1.52 -4.84 24.83
C ASN A 228 -1.01 -5.03 23.41
N ALA A 229 -0.03 -5.92 23.17
CA ALA A 229 0.61 -6.13 21.86
C ALA A 229 -0.35 -6.70 20.78
N ASP A 230 -1.49 -7.21 21.17
CA ASP A 230 -2.53 -7.71 20.26
C ASP A 230 -3.25 -6.58 19.50
N TRP A 231 -3.25 -5.35 20.04
CA TRP A 231 -3.91 -4.20 19.42
C TRP A 231 -3.04 -2.92 19.32
N LEU A 232 -1.96 -2.81 20.09
CA LEU A 232 -1.06 -1.65 20.11
C LEU A 232 0.37 -2.10 19.81
N ARG A 233 0.94 -1.63 18.71
CA ARG A 233 2.33 -1.92 18.34
C ARG A 233 3.10 -0.65 18.05
N LEU A 234 4.42 -0.71 18.32
CA LEU A 234 5.36 0.38 18.11
C LEU A 234 6.36 -0.02 17.02
N ALA A 235 6.63 0.89 16.09
CA ALA A 235 7.53 0.68 14.98
C ALA A 235 8.49 1.86 14.78
N PHE A 236 9.57 1.62 14.06
CA PHE A 236 10.47 2.65 13.59
C PHE A 236 9.77 3.61 12.63
N HIS A 237 10.02 4.92 12.77
CA HIS A 237 9.62 5.95 11.81
C HIS A 237 10.82 6.69 11.24
N SER A 238 11.61 7.28 12.11
CA SER A 238 12.87 7.95 11.83
C SER A 238 13.67 8.14 13.13
N GLU A 239 14.94 8.49 13.00
CA GLU A 239 15.74 8.89 14.18
C GLU A 239 15.23 10.23 14.75
N ASN A 240 14.92 11.19 13.86
CA ASN A 240 14.40 12.52 14.20
C ASN A 240 13.30 12.95 13.23
N GLU A 241 12.48 13.94 13.66
CA GLU A 241 11.54 14.62 12.75
C GLU A 241 12.29 15.50 11.74
N PHE A 242 13.36 16.16 12.17
CA PHE A 242 14.14 17.08 11.33
C PHE A 242 15.59 16.59 11.10
N PRO A 243 16.17 16.87 9.89
CA PRO A 243 15.62 17.65 8.80
C PRO A 243 14.41 16.96 8.13
N ASP A 244 13.56 17.74 7.47
CA ASP A 244 12.50 17.21 6.62
C ASP A 244 13.08 16.19 5.62
N ILE A 245 12.37 15.08 5.40
CA ILE A 245 12.73 13.99 4.50
C ILE A 245 14.15 13.46 4.84
N PRO A 246 14.36 12.92 6.05
CA PRO A 246 15.70 12.60 6.58
C PRO A 246 16.44 11.54 5.75
N TYR A 247 15.69 10.70 5.03
CA TYR A 247 16.26 9.60 4.26
C TYR A 247 16.25 9.80 2.74
N LEU A 248 15.90 10.98 2.23
CA LEU A 248 15.86 11.27 0.78
C LEU A 248 17.14 10.86 0.03
N ASN A 249 18.29 11.07 0.65
CA ASN A 249 19.60 10.74 0.09
C ASN A 249 20.42 9.92 1.12
N ALA A 250 19.77 9.11 1.94
CA ALA A 250 20.47 8.31 2.93
C ALA A 250 21.31 7.21 2.27
N THR A 251 22.45 6.91 2.88
CA THR A 251 23.17 5.69 2.56
C THR A 251 22.59 4.50 3.31
N PRO A 252 22.81 3.25 2.86
CA PRO A 252 22.41 2.05 3.58
C PRO A 252 22.91 2.04 5.03
N GLU A 253 24.15 2.47 5.28
CA GLU A 253 24.76 2.50 6.61
C GLU A 253 24.06 3.49 7.53
N LYS A 254 23.70 4.68 7.02
CA LYS A 254 22.95 5.70 7.79
C LYS A 254 21.58 5.17 8.19
N LEU A 255 20.83 4.63 7.23
CA LEU A 255 19.50 4.07 7.53
C LEU A 255 19.60 2.89 8.50
N ALA A 256 20.58 2.00 8.32
CA ALA A 256 20.80 0.87 9.20
C ALA A 256 21.09 1.32 10.63
N ALA A 257 22.00 2.29 10.82
CA ALA A 257 22.36 2.80 12.14
C ALA A 257 21.15 3.43 12.87
N ASP A 258 20.38 4.27 12.17
CA ASP A 258 19.20 4.91 12.74
C ASP A 258 18.10 3.90 13.08
N PHE A 259 17.87 2.95 12.16
CA PHE A 259 16.88 1.89 12.37
C PHE A 259 17.23 1.06 13.61
N ASP A 260 18.49 0.59 13.71
CA ASP A 260 18.93 -0.26 14.80
C ASP A 260 18.88 0.47 16.15
N LEU A 261 19.23 1.76 16.17
CA LEU A 261 19.10 2.60 17.37
C LEU A 261 17.64 2.67 17.84
N VAL A 262 16.73 3.08 16.97
CA VAL A 262 15.32 3.26 17.35
C VAL A 262 14.64 1.94 17.66
N ALA A 263 14.84 0.93 16.82
CA ALA A 263 14.28 -0.41 17.01
C ALA A 263 14.80 -1.06 18.30
N GLY A 264 16.08 -0.86 18.62
CA GLY A 264 16.68 -1.32 19.88
C GLY A 264 15.99 -0.73 21.10
N GLU A 265 15.78 0.59 21.11
CA GLU A 265 15.05 1.28 22.18
C GLU A 265 13.58 0.86 22.26
N LEU A 266 12.89 0.74 21.12
CA LEU A 266 11.49 0.29 21.11
C LEU A 266 11.34 -1.15 21.61
N LYS A 267 12.28 -2.05 21.29
CA LYS A 267 12.31 -3.41 21.85
C LYS A 267 12.56 -3.42 23.37
N ARG A 268 13.43 -2.53 23.84
CA ARG A 268 13.67 -2.36 25.27
C ARG A 268 12.41 -1.88 26.00
N ILE A 269 11.71 -0.88 25.44
CA ILE A 269 10.52 -0.22 26.01
C ILE A 269 9.28 -1.11 25.93
N ALA A 270 9.05 -1.78 24.81
CA ALA A 270 7.77 -2.38 24.47
C ALA A 270 7.81 -3.90 24.21
N GLY A 271 8.98 -4.54 24.22
CA GLY A 271 9.12 -5.98 24.08
C GLY A 271 8.38 -6.55 22.89
N SER A 272 7.41 -7.43 23.11
CA SER A 272 6.59 -8.09 22.08
C SER A 272 5.64 -7.11 21.35
N ALA A 273 5.43 -5.92 21.86
CA ALA A 273 4.67 -4.88 21.15
C ALA A 273 5.51 -4.12 20.11
N TYR A 274 6.83 -4.38 20.00
CA TYR A 274 7.61 -3.90 18.86
C TYR A 274 7.26 -4.63 17.57
N THR A 275 7.20 -3.92 16.45
CA THR A 275 6.98 -4.51 15.12
C THR A 275 7.88 -3.87 14.06
N ALA A 276 8.19 -4.64 12.99
CA ALA A 276 8.78 -4.12 11.75
C ALA A 276 7.72 -3.65 10.72
N GLY A 277 6.44 -3.71 11.06
CA GLY A 277 5.32 -3.22 10.23
C GLY A 277 5.21 -1.69 10.28
N LEU A 278 6.17 -0.99 9.73
CA LEU A 278 6.39 0.45 9.86
C LEU A 278 5.82 1.30 8.72
N GLN A 279 5.91 2.61 8.91
CA GLN A 279 5.91 3.64 7.87
C GLN A 279 7.18 4.47 8.03
N ILE A 280 7.95 4.62 6.96
CA ILE A 280 9.13 5.51 6.93
C ILE A 280 8.65 6.96 6.88
N HIS A 281 9.29 7.81 7.67
CA HIS A 281 9.02 9.25 7.68
C HIS A 281 9.14 9.82 6.26
N TRP A 282 8.09 10.53 5.81
CA TRP A 282 7.92 11.04 4.45
C TRP A 282 7.78 9.98 3.34
N ALA A 283 7.73 8.68 3.65
CA ALA A 283 7.68 7.61 2.66
C ALA A 283 8.82 7.72 1.62
N ASP A 284 10.03 7.96 2.10
CA ASP A 284 11.16 8.23 1.20
C ASP A 284 12.47 7.59 1.69
N VAL A 285 13.01 6.67 0.89
CA VAL A 285 14.35 6.10 0.99
C VAL A 285 14.85 5.73 -0.41
N PRO A 286 16.18 5.84 -0.70
CA PRO A 286 16.74 5.39 -1.96
C PRO A 286 16.62 3.87 -2.15
N PRO A 287 16.60 3.37 -3.41
CA PRO A 287 16.53 1.94 -3.70
C PRO A 287 17.64 1.10 -3.05
N ASP A 288 18.85 1.64 -2.93
CA ASP A 288 19.99 0.97 -2.26
C ASP A 288 19.70 0.67 -0.77
N CYS A 289 18.73 1.34 -0.18
CA CYS A 289 18.29 1.14 1.19
C CYS A 289 17.22 0.05 1.35
N TYR A 290 16.65 -0.48 0.27
CA TYR A 290 15.56 -1.45 0.37
C TYR A 290 15.99 -2.74 1.07
N GLN A 291 17.19 -3.25 0.74
CA GLN A 291 17.70 -4.46 1.37
C GLN A 291 17.92 -4.27 2.87
N VAL A 292 18.36 -3.08 3.30
CA VAL A 292 18.51 -2.74 4.72
C VAL A 292 17.22 -2.91 5.50
N LEU A 293 16.10 -2.48 4.91
CA LEU A 293 14.77 -2.62 5.50
C LEU A 293 14.30 -4.09 5.50
N ALA A 294 14.49 -4.79 4.39
CA ALA A 294 14.11 -6.20 4.26
C ALA A 294 14.85 -7.09 5.27
N ASP A 295 16.15 -6.89 5.45
CA ASP A 295 17.00 -7.62 6.41
C ASP A 295 16.55 -7.39 7.88
N ARG A 296 15.86 -6.29 8.15
CA ARG A 296 15.29 -5.95 9.47
C ARG A 296 13.85 -6.35 9.65
N GLY A 297 13.33 -7.18 8.71
CA GLY A 297 11.99 -7.76 8.77
C GLY A 297 10.88 -6.87 8.24
N VAL A 298 11.20 -5.73 7.63
CA VAL A 298 10.20 -4.93 6.91
C VAL A 298 9.75 -5.72 5.69
N LYS A 299 8.45 -5.87 5.50
CA LYS A 299 7.87 -6.58 4.35
C LYS A 299 7.12 -5.64 3.42
N MET A 300 6.50 -4.59 3.97
CA MET A 300 5.55 -3.75 3.25
C MET A 300 5.75 -2.28 3.59
N LEU A 301 5.74 -1.45 2.56
CA LEU A 301 5.90 0.00 2.64
C LEU A 301 4.72 0.70 1.97
N ALA A 302 4.05 1.57 2.71
CA ALA A 302 2.95 2.34 2.16
C ALA A 302 3.48 3.52 1.35
N THR A 303 3.04 3.63 0.10
CA THR A 303 3.29 4.80 -0.73
C THR A 303 2.26 5.89 -0.41
N ARG A 304 2.55 7.11 -0.81
CA ARG A 304 1.63 8.26 -0.61
C ARG A 304 0.46 8.25 -1.59
N GLY A 305 0.53 7.41 -2.63
CA GLY A 305 -0.56 7.24 -3.61
C GLY A 305 -0.87 8.49 -4.43
N ARG A 306 0.14 9.32 -4.72
CA ARG A 306 0.00 10.53 -5.52
C ARG A 306 0.44 10.31 -6.97
N LYS A 307 -0.23 10.99 -7.91
CA LYS A 307 0.29 11.10 -9.27
C LYS A 307 1.53 11.98 -9.31
N ARG A 308 2.44 11.68 -10.24
CA ARG A 308 3.72 12.39 -10.38
C ARG A 308 3.62 13.89 -10.75
N ASP A 309 2.52 14.31 -11.34
CA ASP A 309 2.26 15.72 -11.70
C ASP A 309 1.94 16.61 -10.48
N SER A 310 1.91 16.02 -9.27
CA SER A 310 1.79 16.81 -8.06
C SER A 310 2.98 17.78 -7.95
N THR A 311 2.71 19.03 -7.62
CA THR A 311 3.69 20.12 -7.53
C THR A 311 4.77 19.91 -6.45
N ASP A 312 4.63 18.88 -5.63
CA ASP A 312 5.57 18.50 -4.58
C ASP A 312 6.70 17.62 -5.11
N ARG A 313 7.65 18.25 -5.81
CA ARG A 313 8.83 17.57 -6.38
C ARG A 313 9.87 17.11 -5.35
N LYS A 314 9.68 17.42 -4.07
CA LYS A 314 10.66 17.09 -3.02
C LYS A 314 10.57 15.65 -2.56
N ILE A 315 9.40 15.02 -2.69
CA ILE A 315 9.15 13.67 -2.20
C ILE A 315 9.11 12.73 -3.39
N ARG A 316 9.94 11.70 -3.34
CA ARG A 316 10.13 10.73 -4.44
C ARG A 316 9.36 9.43 -4.26
N ASP A 317 8.59 9.28 -3.17
CA ASP A 317 7.77 8.07 -2.90
C ASP A 317 8.61 6.79 -3.06
N TYR A 318 9.65 6.68 -2.23
CA TYR A 318 10.67 5.61 -2.26
C TYR A 318 11.53 5.57 -3.53
N HIS A 319 11.61 6.62 -4.33
CA HIS A 319 12.31 6.65 -5.63
C HIS A 319 11.83 5.53 -6.59
N LEU A 320 10.58 5.13 -6.47
CA LEU A 320 10.01 4.14 -7.37
C LEU A 320 9.98 4.67 -8.82
N PRO A 321 10.15 3.78 -9.82
CA PRO A 321 9.97 4.14 -11.23
C PRO A 321 8.59 4.72 -11.49
N ASP A 322 8.48 5.59 -12.48
CA ASP A 322 7.23 6.31 -12.78
C ASP A 322 6.08 5.40 -13.16
N ASP A 323 6.35 4.38 -13.95
CA ASP A 323 5.35 3.40 -14.35
C ASP A 323 4.87 2.55 -13.17
N VAL A 324 5.73 2.28 -12.16
CA VAL A 324 5.35 1.65 -10.90
C VAL A 324 4.47 2.59 -10.07
N LEU A 325 4.80 3.89 -10.01
CA LEU A 325 3.97 4.87 -9.30
C LEU A 325 2.60 5.04 -9.97
N GLU A 326 2.54 5.08 -11.29
CA GLU A 326 1.28 5.09 -12.05
C GLU A 326 0.47 3.82 -11.79
N TYR A 327 1.12 2.66 -11.82
CA TYR A 327 0.47 1.40 -11.49
C TYR A 327 -0.10 1.41 -10.07
N LEU A 328 0.68 1.82 -9.07
CA LEU A 328 0.26 1.89 -7.66
C LEU A 328 -0.83 2.94 -7.42
N TYR A 329 -0.91 3.99 -8.25
CA TYR A 329 -1.99 4.96 -8.14
C TYR A 329 -3.35 4.30 -8.42
N ASP A 330 -3.43 3.40 -9.40
CA ASP A 330 -4.66 2.75 -9.81
C ASP A 330 -4.88 1.37 -9.18
N ASN A 331 -3.84 0.78 -8.58
CA ASN A 331 -3.86 -0.57 -8.01
C ASN A 331 -3.43 -0.58 -6.54
N GLN A 332 -3.57 -1.75 -5.90
CA GLN A 332 -3.34 -1.90 -4.47
C GLN A 332 -1.86 -2.06 -4.10
N GLY A 333 -1.08 -2.81 -4.88
CA GLY A 333 0.28 -3.16 -4.49
C GLY A 333 1.17 -3.63 -5.63
N TRP A 334 2.47 -3.55 -5.39
CA TRP A 334 3.53 -3.97 -6.28
C TRP A 334 4.68 -4.60 -5.49
N MET A 335 5.25 -5.69 -6.00
CA MET A 335 6.38 -6.40 -5.39
C MET A 335 7.69 -6.06 -6.08
N HIS A 336 8.66 -5.59 -5.32
CA HIS A 336 10.04 -5.44 -5.73
C HIS A 336 10.77 -6.78 -5.49
N PHE A 337 11.05 -7.53 -6.56
CA PHE A 337 11.54 -8.91 -6.44
C PHE A 337 12.95 -9.02 -5.86
N GLU A 338 13.81 -8.04 -6.10
CA GLU A 338 15.19 -8.06 -5.65
C GLU A 338 15.31 -8.00 -4.13
N SER A 339 14.50 -7.16 -3.47
CA SER A 339 14.47 -7.04 -2.00
C SER A 339 13.34 -7.84 -1.34
N GLY A 340 12.36 -8.29 -2.12
CA GLY A 340 11.14 -8.90 -1.59
C GLY A 340 10.15 -7.93 -0.94
N LEU A 341 10.45 -6.62 -0.93
CA LEU A 341 9.56 -5.60 -0.39
C LEU A 341 8.30 -5.44 -1.25
N ILE A 342 7.19 -5.20 -0.58
CA ILE A 342 5.93 -4.86 -1.22
C ILE A 342 5.64 -3.38 -0.98
N PHE A 343 5.49 -2.64 -2.06
CA PHE A 343 4.99 -1.27 -2.01
C PHE A 343 3.50 -1.28 -2.26
N TYR A 344 2.74 -0.56 -1.45
CA TYR A 344 1.29 -0.57 -1.58
C TYR A 344 0.69 0.82 -1.38
N ASN A 345 -0.45 1.03 -2.02
CA ASN A 345 -1.27 2.20 -1.87
C ASN A 345 -2.56 1.84 -1.13
N GLY A 346 -2.70 2.30 0.10
CA GLY A 346 -3.90 2.12 0.94
C GLY A 346 -4.59 3.43 1.29
N SER A 347 -4.02 4.57 0.89
CA SER A 347 -4.39 5.89 1.37
C SER A 347 -5.85 6.25 1.08
N THR A 348 -6.50 6.81 2.12
CA THR A 348 -7.84 7.40 2.05
C THR A 348 -7.85 8.89 2.43
N GLY A 349 -6.64 9.47 2.56
CA GLY A 349 -6.40 10.75 3.21
C GLY A 349 -6.14 10.58 4.71
N GLY A 350 -5.39 11.50 5.32
CA GLY A 350 -5.12 11.49 6.75
C GLY A 350 -6.35 11.98 7.55
N CYS A 351 -6.58 11.38 8.72
CA CYS A 351 -7.61 11.84 9.64
C CYS A 351 -7.35 13.26 10.16
N ASP A 352 -6.08 13.69 10.17
CA ASP A 352 -5.68 14.99 10.70
C ASP A 352 -6.26 16.16 9.89
N TRP A 353 -6.24 16.04 8.57
CA TRP A 353 -6.67 17.10 7.66
C TRP A 353 -7.97 16.83 6.93
N THR A 354 -8.56 15.65 7.14
CA THR A 354 -9.86 15.32 6.56
C THR A 354 -10.98 15.64 7.56
N PRO A 355 -11.87 16.61 7.29
CA PRO A 355 -13.02 16.86 8.16
C PRO A 355 -13.91 15.62 8.33
N VAL A 356 -14.52 15.48 9.50
CA VAL A 356 -15.37 14.33 9.87
C VAL A 356 -16.40 13.97 8.80
N ASP A 357 -17.08 14.98 8.24
CA ASP A 357 -18.12 14.80 7.21
C ASP A 357 -17.58 14.32 5.85
N LYS A 358 -16.26 14.36 5.63
CA LYS A 358 -15.61 13.93 4.39
C LYS A 358 -14.94 12.55 4.49
N ILE A 359 -14.70 12.04 5.69
CA ILE A 359 -13.98 10.78 5.91
C ILE A 359 -14.65 9.60 5.20
N ALA A 360 -15.94 9.41 5.43
CA ALA A 360 -16.71 8.34 4.83
C ALA A 360 -16.68 8.39 3.29
N ALA A 361 -16.82 9.59 2.71
CA ALA A 361 -16.77 9.78 1.26
C ALA A 361 -15.39 9.49 0.68
N ASN A 362 -14.30 9.84 1.39
CA ASN A 362 -12.94 9.55 0.95
C ASN A 362 -12.67 8.04 0.93
N ILE A 363 -13.10 7.33 1.97
CA ILE A 363 -12.98 5.87 2.04
C ILE A 363 -13.83 5.22 0.93
N LEU A 364 -15.06 5.70 0.72
CA LEU A 364 -15.97 5.15 -0.29
C LEU A 364 -15.37 5.24 -1.69
N ARG A 365 -14.81 6.39 -2.08
CA ARG A 365 -14.14 6.55 -3.39
C ARG A 365 -13.04 5.52 -3.63
N ARG A 366 -12.34 5.08 -2.57
CA ARG A 366 -11.35 4.03 -2.69
C ARG A 366 -11.98 2.65 -2.85
N ILE A 367 -13.03 2.36 -2.07
CA ILE A 367 -13.74 1.07 -2.10
C ILE A 367 -14.39 0.84 -3.46
N GLU A 368 -14.85 1.89 -4.12
CA GLU A 368 -15.48 1.83 -5.45
C GLU A 368 -14.52 1.46 -6.58
N VAL A 369 -13.20 1.51 -6.35
CA VAL A 369 -12.20 1.02 -7.29
C VAL A 369 -11.87 -0.44 -6.98
N PRO A 370 -12.29 -1.41 -7.80
CA PRO A 370 -12.13 -2.84 -7.50
C PRO A 370 -10.72 -3.23 -7.11
N ALA A 371 -9.72 -2.79 -7.86
CA ALA A 371 -8.31 -3.10 -7.61
C ALA A 371 -7.78 -2.55 -6.27
N LYS A 372 -8.49 -1.60 -5.63
CA LYS A 372 -8.10 -0.96 -4.36
C LYS A 372 -9.03 -1.30 -3.19
N SER A 373 -10.10 -2.04 -3.46
CA SER A 373 -11.21 -2.23 -2.51
C SER A 373 -10.87 -3.11 -1.31
N HIS A 374 -9.86 -3.98 -1.39
CA HIS A 374 -9.58 -4.95 -0.34
C HIS A 374 -8.66 -4.44 0.77
N LEU A 375 -7.93 -3.34 0.58
CA LEU A 375 -7.05 -2.76 1.59
C LEU A 375 -7.31 -1.27 1.79
N ILE A 376 -7.76 -0.93 2.98
CA ILE A 376 -7.97 0.45 3.42
C ILE A 376 -6.90 0.81 4.45
N GLN A 377 -6.35 2.02 4.34
CA GLN A 377 -5.41 2.57 5.28
C GLN A 377 -6.03 3.77 5.99
N ILE A 378 -6.11 3.69 7.31
CA ILE A 378 -6.52 4.79 8.19
C ILE A 378 -5.24 5.30 8.84
N ALA A 379 -4.94 6.57 8.65
CA ALA A 379 -3.67 7.16 9.04
C ALA A 379 -3.83 8.58 9.60
N GLY A 380 -2.84 9.02 10.33
CA GLY A 380 -2.68 10.38 10.83
C GLY A 380 -1.40 10.51 11.64
N HIS A 381 -1.27 11.57 12.42
CA HIS A 381 -0.06 11.88 13.16
C HIS A 381 -0.37 12.22 14.63
N GLU A 382 0.56 11.92 15.53
CA GLU A 382 0.39 12.12 16.98
C GLU A 382 0.15 13.59 17.33
N GLN A 383 0.86 14.51 16.71
CA GLN A 383 0.89 15.92 17.10
C GLN A 383 -0.51 16.55 17.11
N TYR A 384 -1.37 16.16 16.20
CA TYR A 384 -2.72 16.73 16.05
C TYR A 384 -3.67 16.38 17.19
N TRP A 385 -3.31 15.44 18.06
CA TRP A 385 -4.06 15.08 19.28
C TRP A 385 -3.76 15.98 20.47
N TRP A 386 -2.65 16.76 20.42
CA TRP A 386 -2.15 17.50 21.57
C TRP A 386 -2.62 18.95 21.55
N PRO A 387 -3.31 19.44 22.63
CA PRO A 387 -3.84 20.80 22.68
C PRO A 387 -2.78 21.91 22.59
N PHE A 388 -1.52 21.60 22.92
CA PHE A 388 -0.42 22.56 22.80
C PHE A 388 0.15 22.65 21.38
N TYR A 389 -0.21 21.72 20.50
CA TYR A 389 0.27 21.76 19.11
C TYR A 389 -0.45 22.83 18.31
N LYS A 390 0.30 23.61 17.53
CA LYS A 390 -0.26 24.76 16.77
C LYS A 390 -1.41 24.38 15.83
N ASN A 391 -1.42 23.13 15.34
CA ASN A 391 -2.44 22.61 14.44
C ASN A 391 -3.31 21.56 15.13
N PHE A 392 -3.51 21.66 16.45
CA PHE A 392 -4.39 20.77 17.21
C PHE A 392 -5.76 20.61 16.55
N VAL A 393 -6.26 19.38 16.50
CA VAL A 393 -7.55 19.01 15.90
C VAL A 393 -8.48 18.52 17.00
N PRO A 394 -9.43 19.35 17.49
CA PRO A 394 -10.27 19.00 18.64
C PRO A 394 -11.16 17.78 18.42
N ASP A 395 -11.57 17.52 17.16
CA ASP A 395 -12.44 16.42 16.77
C ASP A 395 -11.69 15.20 16.22
N ILE A 396 -10.37 15.10 16.46
CA ILE A 396 -9.52 14.03 15.91
C ILE A 396 -10.00 12.63 16.31
N TYR A 397 -10.45 12.45 17.56
CA TYR A 397 -11.01 11.19 18.03
C TYR A 397 -12.23 10.77 17.19
N GLU A 398 -13.17 11.70 16.95
CA GLU A 398 -14.37 11.41 16.17
C GLU A 398 -14.08 11.13 14.70
N ARG A 399 -13.00 11.71 14.17
CA ARG A 399 -12.54 11.39 12.82
C ARG A 399 -12.09 9.94 12.70
N TYR A 400 -11.29 9.43 13.65
CA TYR A 400 -10.91 8.01 13.69
C TYR A 400 -12.11 7.10 13.96
N ALA A 401 -12.99 7.47 14.91
CA ALA A 401 -14.19 6.72 15.21
C ALA A 401 -15.11 6.59 13.98
N THR A 402 -15.27 7.68 13.22
CA THR A 402 -16.04 7.68 11.97
C THR A 402 -15.40 6.78 10.91
N ALA A 403 -14.07 6.83 10.74
CA ALA A 403 -13.36 5.95 9.81
C ALA A 403 -13.53 4.47 10.18
N PHE A 404 -13.33 4.11 11.45
CA PHE A 404 -13.45 2.72 11.91
C PHE A 404 -14.89 2.20 11.77
N ARG A 405 -15.88 2.97 12.21
CA ARG A 405 -17.29 2.60 12.06
C ARG A 405 -17.62 2.33 10.60
N PHE A 406 -17.21 3.23 9.71
CA PHE A 406 -17.51 3.14 8.28
C PHE A 406 -16.93 1.88 7.61
N VAL A 407 -15.69 1.51 7.94
CA VAL A 407 -15.07 0.30 7.37
C VAL A 407 -15.61 -0.98 8.01
N LEU A 408 -15.86 -1.00 9.32
CA LEU A 408 -16.42 -2.15 10.03
C LEU A 408 -17.84 -2.48 9.56
N ASP A 409 -18.71 -1.46 9.37
CA ASP A 409 -20.07 -1.61 8.83
C ASP A 409 -20.08 -2.23 7.42
N ARG A 410 -18.94 -2.19 6.72
CA ARG A 410 -18.73 -2.79 5.38
C ARG A 410 -17.98 -4.11 5.41
N GLY A 411 -17.82 -4.71 6.59
CA GLY A 411 -17.20 -6.01 6.77
C GLY A 411 -15.67 -6.03 6.67
N TYR A 412 -15.01 -4.87 6.74
CA TYR A 412 -13.56 -4.82 6.82
C TYR A 412 -13.07 -5.27 8.19
N ARG A 413 -11.94 -5.99 8.22
CA ARG A 413 -11.32 -6.49 9.45
C ARG A 413 -10.03 -5.73 9.75
N PRO A 414 -9.76 -5.38 11.03
CA PRO A 414 -8.47 -4.80 11.42
C PRO A 414 -7.35 -5.83 11.31
N ILE A 415 -6.22 -5.43 10.73
CA ILE A 415 -5.06 -6.31 10.54
C ILE A 415 -3.78 -5.65 11.02
N TRP A 416 -2.75 -6.47 11.23
CA TRP A 416 -1.35 -6.07 11.13
C TRP A 416 -0.89 -6.32 9.70
N ILE A 417 -0.36 -5.29 9.03
CA ILE A 417 0.01 -5.39 7.60
C ILE A 417 1.13 -6.37 7.36
N GLU A 418 2.00 -6.55 8.36
CA GLU A 418 3.16 -7.43 8.33
C GLU A 418 2.83 -8.91 8.55
N ASP A 419 1.63 -9.23 9.05
CA ASP A 419 1.22 -10.62 9.26
C ASP A 419 0.86 -11.28 7.92
N GLY A 420 1.42 -12.45 7.61
CA GLY A 420 1.15 -13.16 6.37
C GLY A 420 1.39 -12.28 5.13
N PHE A 421 0.45 -12.36 4.18
CA PHE A 421 0.46 -11.52 2.97
C PHE A 421 -0.66 -10.47 3.06
N PHE A 422 -0.32 -9.20 3.26
CA PHE A 422 -1.27 -8.12 3.53
C PHE A 422 -2.23 -8.44 4.70
N GLY A 423 -1.72 -9.00 5.79
CA GLY A 423 -2.53 -9.38 6.94
C GLY A 423 -3.43 -10.61 6.75
N GLY A 424 -3.29 -11.31 5.64
CA GLY A 424 -4.00 -12.54 5.32
C GLY A 424 -3.18 -13.80 5.61
N ALA A 425 -3.81 -14.97 5.56
CA ALA A 425 -3.11 -16.24 5.60
C ALA A 425 -2.22 -16.40 4.35
N GLU A 426 -1.08 -17.07 4.51
CA GLU A 426 -0.19 -17.41 3.40
C GLU A 426 -0.71 -18.56 2.56
#